data_aee3dba0fe9940e25619cdfb16a278f1
#
_entry.id   aee3dba0fe9940e25619cdfb16a278f1
#
_cell.length_a   1.000
_cell.length_b   1.000
_cell.length_c   1.000
_cell.angle_alpha   90.00
_cell.angle_beta   90.00
_cell.angle_gamma   90.00
#
_symmetry.space_group_name_H-M   'P 1'
#
loop_
_entity.id
_entity.type
_entity.pdbx_description
1 polymer ?
#
loop_
_entity_poly.entity_id
_entity_poly.type
_entity_poly.pdbx_seq_one_letter_code
_entity_poly.pdbx_strand_id
1 'polypeptide(L)'
;MGNPVIVEATRSPIGKRNGWLSGLHATELLGAVQKAVVDKAGIDPGQVEQLIGGCVTQYGEQSNNVTRVAWLTAGLPEQVGATTVDCQCGSAQQANHLIAGLIAAGAIDVGVACGIEAMSRVGLGANAGPDRSRIRAESWDIDMPDQFTAAERIAKRRGITRADLDHLGLISQQKAKRAWDEQRFDREISPIEAPVLDENKQPTAERHMVSRDQGLRDTTAEGLAALKPVMEGALHTAGTSSQISDGAAAVL
;
A
#
# COMPACT_ATOMS: atom_id res chain seq x y z
N MET A 1 -29.46 -11.17 8.25
CA MET A 1 -28.12 -10.61 8.46
C MET A 1 -27.10 -11.62 7.99
N GLY A 2 -26.28 -11.24 7.02
CA GLY A 2 -25.23 -12.10 6.51
C GLY A 2 -24.09 -12.27 7.52
N ASN A 3 -23.35 -13.36 7.42
CA ASN A 3 -22.10 -13.56 8.17
C ASN A 3 -20.94 -13.38 7.19
N PRO A 4 -20.27 -12.21 7.15
CA PRO A 4 -19.20 -11.96 6.19
C PRO A 4 -18.04 -12.92 6.42
N VAL A 5 -17.52 -13.49 5.35
CA VAL A 5 -16.35 -14.38 5.34
C VAL A 5 -15.36 -13.90 4.28
N ILE A 6 -14.09 -14.13 4.51
CA ILE A 6 -13.05 -13.91 3.51
C ILE A 6 -12.90 -15.20 2.71
N VAL A 7 -13.10 -15.10 1.39
CA VAL A 7 -12.98 -16.22 0.46
C VAL A 7 -11.56 -16.32 -0.08
N GLU A 8 -10.99 -15.17 -0.47
CA GLU A 8 -9.62 -15.10 -1.00
C GLU A 8 -9.00 -13.72 -0.71
N ALA A 9 -7.68 -13.71 -0.66
CA ALA A 9 -6.90 -12.50 -0.52
C ALA A 9 -5.61 -12.58 -1.35
N THR A 10 -5.24 -11.48 -1.99
CA THR A 10 -4.00 -11.41 -2.76
C THR A 10 -3.43 -10.01 -2.76
N ARG A 11 -2.14 -9.91 -3.06
CA ARG A 11 -1.44 -8.64 -3.23
C ARG A 11 -0.45 -8.68 -4.39
N SER A 12 -0.05 -7.53 -4.86
CA SER A 12 1.15 -7.42 -5.70
C SER A 12 2.42 -7.70 -4.87
N PRO A 13 3.57 -7.95 -5.50
CA PRO A 13 4.85 -7.64 -4.87
C PRO A 13 4.89 -6.17 -4.43
N ILE A 14 5.73 -5.86 -3.44
CA ILE A 14 5.97 -4.48 -3.00
C ILE A 14 7.20 -3.93 -3.73
N GLY A 15 6.97 -2.96 -4.60
CA GLY A 15 8.02 -2.21 -5.28
C GLY A 15 8.68 -1.19 -4.36
N LYS A 16 9.99 -0.97 -4.49
CA LYS A 16 10.68 0.17 -3.86
C LYS A 16 10.55 1.42 -4.74
N ARG A 17 10.83 2.58 -4.17
CA ARG A 17 10.85 3.84 -4.92
C ARG A 17 11.68 3.71 -6.20
N ASN A 18 11.08 4.08 -7.34
CA ASN A 18 11.67 3.95 -8.68
C ASN A 18 12.16 2.53 -9.00
N GLY A 19 11.46 1.53 -8.45
CA GLY A 19 11.76 0.10 -8.62
C GLY A 19 10.94 -0.55 -9.73
N TRP A 20 10.82 -1.87 -9.66
CA TRP A 20 10.24 -2.68 -10.73
C TRP A 20 8.79 -2.36 -11.07
N LEU A 21 8.00 -1.89 -10.11
CA LEU A 21 6.58 -1.55 -10.33
C LEU A 21 6.35 -0.09 -10.72
N SER A 22 7.37 0.78 -10.62
CA SER A 22 7.19 2.22 -10.84
C SER A 22 6.90 2.61 -12.29
N GLY A 23 7.09 1.68 -13.24
CA GLY A 23 6.71 1.86 -14.65
C GLY A 23 5.22 1.58 -14.94
N LEU A 24 4.50 0.94 -14.00
CA LEU A 24 3.07 0.68 -14.16
C LEU A 24 2.23 1.87 -13.75
N HIS A 25 1.20 2.17 -14.53
CA HIS A 25 0.17 3.10 -14.11
C HIS A 25 -0.56 2.58 -12.87
N ALA A 26 -0.97 3.46 -11.95
CA ALA A 26 -1.60 3.04 -10.71
C ALA A 26 -2.86 2.17 -10.92
N THR A 27 -3.63 2.46 -11.97
CA THR A 27 -4.83 1.68 -12.31
C THR A 27 -4.50 0.31 -12.92
N GLU A 28 -3.37 0.18 -13.62
CA GLU A 28 -2.90 -1.13 -14.11
C GLU A 28 -2.48 -2.02 -12.94
N LEU A 29 -1.73 -1.46 -11.98
CA LEU A 29 -1.27 -2.20 -10.81
C LEU A 29 -2.44 -2.67 -9.94
N LEU A 30 -3.39 -1.79 -9.61
CA LEU A 30 -4.56 -2.16 -8.84
C LEU A 30 -5.49 -3.10 -9.62
N GLY A 31 -5.72 -2.85 -10.91
CA GLY A 31 -6.58 -3.68 -11.75
C GLY A 31 -6.08 -5.11 -11.87
N ALA A 32 -4.77 -5.30 -11.99
CA ALA A 32 -4.16 -6.63 -12.00
C ALA A 32 -4.44 -7.41 -10.71
N VAL A 33 -4.40 -6.73 -9.55
CA VAL A 33 -4.67 -7.36 -8.25
C VAL A 33 -6.17 -7.62 -8.04
N GLN A 34 -7.03 -6.69 -8.47
CA GLN A 34 -8.49 -6.89 -8.46
C GLN A 34 -8.89 -8.10 -9.31
N LYS A 35 -8.31 -8.22 -10.52
CA LYS A 35 -8.53 -9.38 -11.37
C LYS A 35 -8.01 -10.66 -10.72
N ALA A 36 -6.81 -10.61 -10.15
CA ALA A 36 -6.18 -11.78 -9.54
C ALA A 36 -6.97 -12.34 -8.35
N VAL A 37 -7.60 -11.51 -7.52
CA VAL A 37 -8.40 -12.00 -6.39
C VAL A 37 -9.66 -12.72 -6.87
N VAL A 38 -10.32 -12.22 -7.92
CA VAL A 38 -11.51 -12.84 -8.51
C VAL A 38 -11.13 -14.15 -9.19
N ASP A 39 -10.06 -14.16 -9.98
CA ASP A 39 -9.56 -15.36 -10.67
C ASP A 39 -9.18 -16.46 -9.65
N LYS A 40 -8.48 -16.11 -8.57
CA LYS A 40 -8.10 -17.06 -7.50
C LYS A 40 -9.31 -17.61 -6.74
N ALA A 41 -10.32 -16.79 -6.52
CA ALA A 41 -11.57 -17.22 -5.89
C ALA A 41 -12.40 -18.14 -6.80
N GLY A 42 -12.14 -18.12 -8.10
CA GLY A 42 -12.85 -18.96 -9.09
C GLY A 42 -14.31 -18.57 -9.31
N ILE A 43 -14.66 -17.30 -9.07
CA ILE A 43 -16.02 -16.79 -9.30
C ILE A 43 -16.11 -16.02 -10.62
N ASP A 44 -17.32 -15.91 -11.15
CA ASP A 44 -17.60 -14.98 -12.24
C ASP A 44 -17.47 -13.54 -11.73
N PRO A 45 -16.63 -12.68 -12.34
CA PRO A 45 -16.50 -11.29 -11.93
C PRO A 45 -17.80 -10.49 -11.97
N GLY A 46 -18.80 -10.93 -12.75
CA GLY A 46 -20.17 -10.37 -12.78
C GLY A 46 -20.96 -10.62 -11.49
N GLN A 47 -20.51 -11.52 -10.61
CA GLN A 47 -21.11 -11.74 -9.29
C GLN A 47 -20.67 -10.71 -8.24
N VAL A 48 -19.62 -9.96 -8.52
CA VAL A 48 -19.17 -8.88 -7.61
C VAL A 48 -20.15 -7.73 -7.71
N GLU A 49 -20.75 -7.33 -6.58
CA GLU A 49 -21.78 -6.29 -6.53
C GLU A 49 -21.18 -4.93 -6.17
N GLN A 50 -20.12 -4.92 -5.36
CA GLN A 50 -19.51 -3.68 -4.87
C GLN A 50 -17.99 -3.81 -4.73
N LEU A 51 -17.28 -2.74 -5.13
CA LEU A 51 -15.88 -2.53 -4.82
C LEU A 51 -15.72 -1.37 -3.84
N ILE A 52 -14.89 -1.56 -2.82
CA ILE A 52 -14.43 -0.44 -1.99
C ILE A 52 -12.91 -0.50 -1.94
N GLY A 53 -12.24 0.57 -2.35
CA GLY A 53 -10.78 0.65 -2.37
C GLY A 53 -10.24 1.75 -1.48
N GLY A 54 -9.14 1.49 -0.79
CA GLY A 54 -8.40 2.50 -0.04
C GLY A 54 -7.31 3.14 -0.87
N CYS A 55 -7.23 4.47 -0.85
CA CYS A 55 -6.14 5.23 -1.45
C CYS A 55 -5.98 6.55 -0.71
N VAL A 56 -4.76 6.86 -0.25
CA VAL A 56 -4.48 8.09 0.51
C VAL A 56 -4.23 9.25 -0.41
N THR A 57 -3.31 9.09 -1.37
CA THR A 57 -2.89 10.19 -2.24
C THR A 57 -3.76 10.21 -3.50
N GLN A 58 -5.04 10.60 -3.34
CA GLN A 58 -6.00 10.69 -4.46
C GLN A 58 -5.70 11.91 -5.34
N TYR A 59 -4.63 11.79 -6.12
CA TYR A 59 -4.12 12.82 -7.04
C TYR A 59 -3.59 12.17 -8.33
N GLY A 60 -3.66 12.88 -9.46
CA GLY A 60 -3.17 12.38 -10.74
C GLY A 60 -3.76 11.02 -11.10
N GLU A 61 -2.93 10.01 -11.30
CA GLU A 61 -3.33 8.63 -11.66
C GLU A 61 -4.18 7.94 -10.58
N GLN A 62 -4.10 8.39 -9.34
CA GLN A 62 -4.86 7.85 -8.21
C GLN A 62 -6.12 8.66 -7.90
N SER A 63 -6.47 9.63 -8.72
CA SER A 63 -7.70 10.43 -8.59
C SER A 63 -8.90 9.78 -9.28
N ASN A 64 -10.05 10.48 -9.23
CA ASN A 64 -11.25 10.13 -9.98
C ASN A 64 -11.75 8.70 -9.74
N ASN A 65 -11.82 8.31 -8.47
CA ASN A 65 -12.24 6.97 -8.07
C ASN A 65 -11.33 5.87 -8.67
N VAL A 66 -10.06 5.89 -8.30
CA VAL A 66 -9.03 4.95 -8.78
C VAL A 66 -9.46 3.48 -8.67
N THR A 67 -10.26 3.12 -7.67
CA THR A 67 -10.83 1.78 -7.48
C THR A 67 -11.67 1.37 -8.68
N ARG A 68 -12.54 2.26 -9.16
CA ARG A 68 -13.39 2.05 -10.32
C ARG A 68 -12.59 2.00 -11.60
N VAL A 69 -11.71 2.98 -11.80
CA VAL A 69 -10.90 3.08 -13.02
C VAL A 69 -10.00 1.86 -13.17
N ALA A 70 -9.41 1.36 -12.09
CA ALA A 70 -8.57 0.16 -12.09
C ALA A 70 -9.35 -1.09 -12.52
N TRP A 71 -10.56 -1.27 -11.99
CA TRP A 71 -11.44 -2.39 -12.34
C TRP A 71 -11.75 -2.41 -13.85
N LEU A 72 -12.10 -1.26 -14.40
CA LEU A 72 -12.36 -1.10 -15.83
C LEU A 72 -11.09 -1.25 -16.69
N THR A 73 -9.94 -0.78 -16.21
CA THR A 73 -8.64 -0.96 -16.87
C THR A 73 -8.29 -2.44 -17.01
N ALA A 74 -8.67 -3.26 -16.03
CA ALA A 74 -8.47 -4.71 -16.07
C ALA A 74 -9.48 -5.45 -16.97
N GLY A 75 -10.39 -4.74 -17.64
CA GLY A 75 -11.43 -5.33 -18.51
C GLY A 75 -12.53 -6.08 -17.74
N LEU A 76 -12.71 -5.73 -16.46
CA LEU A 76 -13.72 -6.34 -15.59
C LEU A 76 -15.09 -5.68 -15.80
N PRO A 77 -16.21 -6.33 -15.40
CA PRO A 77 -17.56 -5.89 -15.72
C PRO A 77 -17.90 -4.45 -15.30
N GLU A 78 -18.46 -3.68 -16.21
CA GLU A 78 -18.74 -2.25 -16.01
C GLU A 78 -19.94 -1.96 -15.08
N GLN A 79 -20.80 -2.91 -14.84
CA GLN A 79 -21.97 -2.76 -13.95
C GLN A 79 -21.62 -2.74 -12.47
N VAL A 80 -20.42 -3.15 -12.08
CA VAL A 80 -20.00 -3.21 -10.67
C VAL A 80 -19.73 -1.81 -10.12
N GLY A 81 -20.45 -1.40 -9.07
CA GLY A 81 -20.24 -0.13 -8.39
C GLY A 81 -18.92 -0.07 -7.63
N ALA A 82 -18.32 1.11 -7.51
CA ALA A 82 -17.07 1.26 -6.76
C ALA A 82 -16.99 2.59 -5.99
N THR A 83 -16.28 2.57 -4.87
CA THR A 83 -15.98 3.73 -4.03
C THR A 83 -14.52 3.70 -3.61
N THR A 84 -13.87 4.86 -3.62
CA THR A 84 -12.53 5.02 -3.05
C THR A 84 -12.62 5.81 -1.75
N VAL A 85 -12.00 5.27 -0.68
CA VAL A 85 -12.01 5.87 0.66
C VAL A 85 -10.61 6.27 1.10
N ASP A 86 -10.53 7.30 1.94
CA ASP A 86 -9.31 7.74 2.62
C ASP A 86 -9.53 7.74 4.13
N CYS A 87 -8.75 6.93 4.82
CA CYS A 87 -8.55 6.90 6.26
C CYS A 87 -7.04 6.87 6.56
N GLN A 88 -6.26 7.64 5.81
CA GLN A 88 -4.80 7.62 5.85
C GLN A 88 -4.26 6.18 5.69
N CYS A 89 -3.23 5.77 6.43
CA CYS A 89 -2.63 4.43 6.34
C CYS A 89 -3.62 3.28 6.61
N GLY A 90 -4.80 3.56 7.18
CA GLY A 90 -5.87 2.61 7.43
C GLY A 90 -6.90 2.46 6.30
N SER A 91 -6.71 3.14 5.14
CA SER A 91 -7.72 3.22 4.08
C SER A 91 -8.17 1.86 3.54
N ALA A 92 -7.23 0.96 3.22
CA ALA A 92 -7.57 -0.38 2.73
C ALA A 92 -8.22 -1.25 3.82
N GLN A 93 -7.83 -1.08 5.09
CA GLN A 93 -8.50 -1.75 6.20
C GLN A 93 -9.93 -1.25 6.36
N GLN A 94 -10.17 0.06 6.23
CA GLN A 94 -11.51 0.63 6.24
C GLN A 94 -12.36 0.10 5.08
N ALA A 95 -11.78 -0.11 3.91
CA ALA A 95 -12.47 -0.75 2.78
C ALA A 95 -12.98 -2.16 3.15
N ASN A 96 -12.16 -2.97 3.83
CA ASN A 96 -12.57 -4.29 4.34
C ASN A 96 -13.74 -4.18 5.34
N HIS A 97 -13.67 -3.24 6.28
CA HIS A 97 -14.74 -3.03 7.27
C HIS A 97 -16.07 -2.63 6.60
N LEU A 98 -16.00 -1.78 5.56
CA LEU A 98 -17.18 -1.32 4.84
C LEU A 98 -17.81 -2.46 4.02
N ILE A 99 -17.03 -3.26 3.30
CA ILE A 99 -17.54 -4.44 2.58
C ILE A 99 -18.16 -5.43 3.56
N ALA A 100 -17.47 -5.77 4.65
CA ALA A 100 -18.01 -6.66 5.68
C ALA A 100 -19.32 -6.11 6.28
N GLY A 101 -19.40 -4.79 6.52
CA GLY A 101 -20.60 -4.12 7.00
C GLY A 101 -21.77 -4.21 6.02
N LEU A 102 -21.54 -4.02 4.71
CA LEU A 102 -22.56 -4.15 3.68
C LEU A 102 -23.10 -5.57 3.57
N ILE A 103 -22.23 -6.59 3.64
CA ILE A 103 -22.63 -8.00 3.65
C ILE A 103 -23.44 -8.31 4.93
N ALA A 104 -22.97 -7.88 6.08
CA ALA A 104 -23.67 -8.09 7.36
C ALA A 104 -25.06 -7.45 7.37
N ALA A 105 -25.21 -6.29 6.73
CA ALA A 105 -26.49 -5.59 6.59
C ALA A 105 -27.42 -6.25 5.54
N GLY A 106 -26.92 -7.18 4.74
CA GLY A 106 -27.66 -7.79 3.60
C GLY A 106 -27.85 -6.83 2.43
N ALA A 107 -26.99 -5.83 2.30
CA ALA A 107 -27.02 -4.89 1.18
C ALA A 107 -26.34 -5.45 -0.07
N ILE A 108 -25.35 -6.32 0.10
CA ILE A 108 -24.66 -7.09 -0.94
C ILE A 108 -24.36 -8.49 -0.44
N ASP A 109 -24.15 -9.43 -1.34
CA ASP A 109 -23.70 -10.79 -1.05
C ASP A 109 -22.21 -10.99 -1.35
N VAL A 110 -21.69 -10.35 -2.41
CA VAL A 110 -20.30 -10.46 -2.84
C VAL A 110 -19.67 -9.08 -3.04
N GLY A 111 -18.58 -8.84 -2.36
CA GLY A 111 -17.84 -7.58 -2.49
C GLY A 111 -16.33 -7.75 -2.48
N VAL A 112 -15.61 -6.82 -3.12
CA VAL A 112 -14.15 -6.77 -3.11
C VAL A 112 -13.69 -5.52 -2.37
N ALA A 113 -12.92 -5.71 -1.31
CA ALA A 113 -12.14 -4.67 -0.67
C ALA A 113 -10.72 -4.65 -1.28
N CYS A 114 -10.17 -3.48 -1.56
CA CYS A 114 -8.84 -3.39 -2.15
C CYS A 114 -8.10 -2.12 -1.68
N GLY A 115 -6.88 -1.94 -2.15
CA GLY A 115 -6.11 -0.73 -1.89
C GLY A 115 -4.93 -0.60 -2.83
N ILE A 116 -4.54 0.65 -3.07
CA ILE A 116 -3.43 1.04 -3.95
C ILE A 116 -2.67 2.22 -3.35
N GLU A 117 -1.35 2.16 -3.44
CA GLU A 117 -0.50 3.34 -3.35
C GLU A 117 0.71 3.13 -4.27
N ALA A 118 0.82 3.95 -5.31
CA ALA A 118 1.93 3.97 -6.26
C ALA A 118 2.79 5.20 -5.99
N MET A 119 3.57 5.17 -4.90
CA MET A 119 4.27 6.34 -4.37
C MET A 119 5.46 6.78 -5.23
N SER A 120 5.93 5.94 -6.16
CA SER A 120 6.93 6.33 -7.16
C SER A 120 6.34 7.27 -8.23
N ARG A 121 5.05 7.15 -8.50
CA ARG A 121 4.34 7.90 -9.55
C ARG A 121 3.55 9.07 -8.97
N VAL A 122 2.87 8.83 -7.85
CA VAL A 122 2.12 9.85 -7.12
C VAL A 122 2.79 10.05 -5.77
N GLY A 123 3.59 11.10 -5.65
CA GLY A 123 4.38 11.37 -4.46
C GLY A 123 3.52 11.57 -3.21
N LEU A 124 4.00 11.09 -2.08
CA LEU A 124 3.32 11.20 -0.79
C LEU A 124 2.91 12.65 -0.49
N GLY A 125 1.61 12.85 -0.27
CA GLY A 125 1.03 14.15 0.05
C GLY A 125 0.85 15.08 -1.15
N ALA A 126 0.92 14.57 -2.40
CA ALA A 126 0.64 15.36 -3.59
C ALA A 126 -0.79 15.94 -3.60
N ASN A 127 -1.76 15.26 -2.97
CA ASN A 127 -3.13 15.70 -2.79
C ASN A 127 -3.29 16.95 -1.90
N ALA A 128 -2.29 17.27 -1.07
CA ALA A 128 -2.29 18.47 -0.25
C ALA A 128 -1.88 19.75 -1.02
N GLY A 129 -1.41 19.59 -2.26
CA GLY A 129 -0.89 20.69 -3.06
C GLY A 129 0.45 21.24 -2.57
N PRO A 130 0.97 22.30 -3.19
CA PRO A 130 2.27 22.87 -2.86
C PRO A 130 2.30 23.55 -1.48
N ASP A 131 1.18 24.08 -1.04
CA ASP A 131 1.04 24.74 0.27
C ASP A 131 0.24 23.86 1.23
N ARG A 132 0.94 23.05 2.00
CA ARG A 132 0.34 22.15 2.98
C ARG A 132 -0.30 22.85 4.18
N SER A 133 -0.04 24.13 4.40
CA SER A 133 -0.67 24.89 5.48
C SER A 133 -2.17 25.05 5.24
N ARG A 134 -2.60 25.03 3.97
CA ARG A 134 -4.00 25.21 3.58
C ARG A 134 -4.92 24.03 3.86
N ILE A 135 -4.39 22.87 4.23
CA ILE A 135 -5.22 21.69 4.60
C ILE A 135 -5.91 21.87 5.96
N ARG A 136 -5.52 22.90 6.72
CA ARG A 136 -6.09 23.20 8.05
C ARG A 136 -6.65 24.63 8.04
N ALA A 137 -7.78 24.82 8.71
CA ALA A 137 -8.31 26.16 8.94
C ALA A 137 -7.41 26.94 9.89
N GLU A 138 -7.44 28.28 9.83
CA GLU A 138 -6.67 29.13 10.77
C GLU A 138 -7.05 28.89 12.24
N SER A 139 -8.29 28.48 12.49
CA SER A 139 -8.80 28.13 13.82
C SER A 139 -8.34 26.75 14.34
N TRP A 140 -7.50 26.05 13.60
CA TRP A 140 -7.01 24.74 14.02
C TRP A 140 -6.03 24.86 15.18
N ASP A 141 -6.42 24.34 16.35
CA ASP A 141 -5.65 24.37 17.60
C ASP A 141 -5.22 22.99 18.11
N ILE A 142 -5.54 21.91 17.36
CA ILE A 142 -5.20 20.55 17.74
C ILE A 142 -3.72 20.27 17.47
N ASP A 143 -2.98 19.78 18.48
CA ASP A 143 -1.60 19.32 18.33
C ASP A 143 -1.57 18.02 17.52
N MET A 144 -1.33 18.15 16.23
CA MET A 144 -1.23 17.04 15.28
C MET A 144 0.10 17.14 14.53
N PRO A 145 1.18 16.64 15.13
CA PRO A 145 2.49 16.62 14.51
C PRO A 145 2.55 15.66 13.31
N ASP A 146 3.58 15.83 12.48
CA ASP A 146 3.91 14.80 11.48
C ASP A 146 4.33 13.48 12.18
N GLN A 147 4.32 12.38 11.41
CA GLN A 147 4.56 11.04 11.97
C GLN A 147 5.97 10.88 12.56
N PHE A 148 7.00 11.58 12.05
CA PHE A 148 8.35 11.50 12.61
C PHE A 148 8.40 12.19 13.97
N THR A 149 7.89 13.42 14.06
CA THR A 149 7.76 14.16 15.33
C THR A 149 6.94 13.38 16.35
N ALA A 150 5.82 12.74 15.92
CA ALA A 150 5.00 11.92 16.81
C ALA A 150 5.76 10.71 17.35
N ALA A 151 6.50 10.00 16.47
CA ALA A 151 7.31 8.84 16.86
C ALA A 151 8.44 9.24 17.84
N GLU A 152 9.12 10.36 17.60
CA GLU A 152 10.14 10.89 18.54
C GLU A 152 9.55 11.24 19.91
N ARG A 153 8.36 11.84 19.94
CA ARG A 153 7.66 12.12 21.20
C ARG A 153 7.33 10.85 21.98
N ILE A 154 6.91 9.80 21.28
CA ILE A 154 6.62 8.48 21.89
C ILE A 154 7.91 7.86 22.43
N ALA A 155 8.98 7.84 21.63
CA ALA A 155 10.26 7.30 22.03
C ALA A 155 10.78 7.99 23.31
N LYS A 156 10.77 9.33 23.32
CA LYS A 156 11.18 10.12 24.48
C LYS A 156 10.33 9.84 25.73
N ARG A 157 9.00 9.80 25.59
CA ARG A 157 8.08 9.54 26.72
C ARG A 157 8.24 8.15 27.31
N ARG A 158 8.65 7.17 26.50
CA ARG A 158 8.79 5.76 26.90
C ARG A 158 10.24 5.36 27.20
N GLY A 159 11.19 6.28 27.12
CA GLY A 159 12.61 5.99 27.34
C GLY A 159 13.22 5.03 26.31
N ILE A 160 12.65 4.99 25.09
CA ILE A 160 13.14 4.15 24.00
C ILE A 160 14.43 4.76 23.47
N THR A 161 15.46 3.95 23.34
CA THR A 161 16.80 4.38 22.87
C THR A 161 16.96 4.15 21.36
N ARG A 162 17.98 4.73 20.77
CA ARG A 162 18.40 4.47 19.40
C ARG A 162 18.72 2.99 19.20
N ALA A 163 19.36 2.34 20.16
CA ALA A 163 19.69 0.91 20.08
C ALA A 163 18.44 0.02 20.05
N ASP A 164 17.40 0.37 20.81
CA ASP A 164 16.12 -0.35 20.78
C ASP A 164 15.46 -0.25 19.40
N LEU A 165 15.50 0.93 18.77
CA LEU A 165 14.96 1.17 17.45
C LEU A 165 15.73 0.39 16.37
N ASP A 166 17.06 0.45 16.39
CA ASP A 166 17.92 -0.27 15.45
C ASP A 166 17.73 -1.80 15.61
N HIS A 167 17.59 -2.30 16.84
CA HIS A 167 17.29 -3.70 17.11
C HIS A 167 15.95 -4.13 16.49
N LEU A 168 14.90 -3.31 16.62
CA LEU A 168 13.61 -3.57 15.96
C LEU A 168 13.74 -3.64 14.44
N GLY A 169 14.49 -2.70 13.85
CA GLY A 169 14.78 -2.69 12.41
C GLY A 169 15.50 -3.95 11.93
N LEU A 170 16.51 -4.39 12.70
CA LEU A 170 17.26 -5.61 12.43
C LEU A 170 16.35 -6.85 12.45
N ILE A 171 15.58 -7.03 13.52
CA ILE A 171 14.64 -8.16 13.67
C ILE A 171 13.60 -8.14 12.56
N SER A 172 13.09 -6.98 12.15
CA SER A 172 12.13 -6.85 11.07
C SER A 172 12.69 -7.43 9.76
N GLN A 173 13.91 -7.07 9.37
CA GLN A 173 14.56 -7.59 8.16
C GLN A 173 14.86 -9.09 8.27
N GLN A 174 15.31 -9.57 9.43
CA GLN A 174 15.55 -11.00 9.66
C GLN A 174 14.26 -11.82 9.55
N LYS A 175 13.14 -11.31 10.09
CA LYS A 175 11.82 -11.96 9.96
C LYS A 175 11.34 -11.98 8.51
N ALA A 176 11.50 -10.86 7.79
CA ALA A 176 11.15 -10.79 6.37
C ALA A 176 11.99 -11.78 5.54
N LYS A 177 13.31 -11.82 5.76
CA LYS A 177 14.18 -12.79 5.09
C LYS A 177 13.72 -14.22 5.36
N ARG A 178 13.48 -14.59 6.62
CA ARG A 178 13.00 -15.92 6.98
C ARG A 178 11.67 -16.26 6.29
N ALA A 179 10.72 -15.32 6.25
CA ALA A 179 9.43 -15.53 5.59
C ALA A 179 9.59 -15.80 4.08
N TRP A 180 10.52 -15.13 3.42
CA TRP A 180 10.86 -15.39 2.02
C TRP A 180 11.57 -16.74 1.83
N ASP A 181 12.56 -17.06 2.67
CA ASP A 181 13.30 -18.32 2.59
C ASP A 181 12.37 -19.54 2.84
N GLU A 182 11.34 -19.37 3.67
CA GLU A 182 10.31 -20.37 3.96
C GLU A 182 9.09 -20.30 3.01
N GLN A 183 9.12 -19.49 1.96
CA GLN A 183 8.07 -19.37 0.94
C GLN A 183 6.68 -19.02 1.52
N ARG A 184 6.63 -18.29 2.64
CA ARG A 184 5.37 -17.97 3.33
C ARG A 184 4.46 -17.02 2.54
N PHE A 185 5.00 -16.32 1.54
CA PHE A 185 4.27 -15.35 0.73
C PHE A 185 3.75 -15.91 -0.60
N ASP A 186 4.10 -17.16 -0.97
CA ASP A 186 3.79 -17.73 -2.29
C ASP A 186 2.28 -17.77 -2.58
N ARG A 187 1.46 -17.99 -1.53
CA ARG A 187 0.01 -18.02 -1.69
C ARG A 187 -0.61 -16.64 -1.85
N GLU A 188 -0.05 -15.62 -1.23
CA GLU A 188 -0.65 -14.29 -1.20
C GLU A 188 -0.20 -13.39 -2.36
N ILE A 189 1.01 -13.58 -2.90
CA ILE A 189 1.54 -12.76 -3.98
C ILE A 189 1.00 -13.24 -5.33
N SER A 190 0.40 -12.31 -6.07
CA SER A 190 0.14 -12.46 -7.50
C SER A 190 1.25 -11.76 -8.28
N PRO A 191 2.03 -12.50 -9.08
CA PRO A 191 3.05 -11.89 -9.93
C PRO A 191 2.45 -10.88 -10.90
N ILE A 192 3.14 -9.77 -11.11
CA ILE A 192 2.70 -8.67 -11.98
C ILE A 192 3.70 -8.49 -13.13
N GLU A 193 3.19 -8.46 -14.35
CA GLU A 193 4.00 -8.10 -15.51
C GLU A 193 4.18 -6.57 -15.57
N ALA A 194 5.41 -6.10 -15.48
CA ALA A 194 5.76 -4.68 -15.44
C ALA A 194 6.76 -4.31 -16.55
N PRO A 195 6.73 -3.07 -17.05
CA PRO A 195 7.73 -2.62 -18.01
C PRO A 195 9.11 -2.53 -17.36
N VAL A 196 10.14 -2.92 -18.12
CA VAL A 196 11.53 -2.66 -17.74
C VAL A 196 11.79 -1.17 -17.86
N LEU A 197 12.48 -0.59 -16.88
CA LEU A 197 12.83 0.82 -16.90
C LEU A 197 14.21 1.01 -17.53
N ASP A 198 14.35 2.05 -18.34
CA ASP A 198 15.64 2.49 -18.87
C ASP A 198 16.51 3.18 -17.81
N GLU A 199 17.69 3.66 -18.20
CA GLU A 199 18.63 4.38 -17.33
C GLU A 199 18.03 5.68 -16.75
N ASN A 200 17.08 6.29 -17.45
CA ASN A 200 16.36 7.50 -17.05
C ASN A 200 15.10 7.21 -16.23
N LYS A 201 14.87 5.94 -15.85
CA LYS A 201 13.68 5.46 -15.15
C LYS A 201 12.39 5.62 -15.95
N GLN A 202 12.49 5.60 -17.29
CA GLN A 202 11.32 5.62 -18.17
C GLN A 202 10.94 4.19 -18.57
N PRO A 203 9.63 3.87 -18.66
CA PRO A 203 9.17 2.57 -19.11
C PRO A 203 9.60 2.29 -20.55
N THR A 204 10.14 1.11 -20.79
CA THR A 204 10.44 0.61 -22.14
C THR A 204 9.32 -0.30 -22.66
N ALA A 205 9.45 -0.77 -23.89
CA ALA A 205 8.53 -1.77 -24.44
C ALA A 205 8.82 -3.18 -23.90
N GLU A 206 9.99 -3.41 -23.31
CA GLU A 206 10.33 -4.69 -22.68
C GLU A 206 9.55 -4.87 -21.37
N ARG A 207 9.08 -6.09 -21.13
CA ARG A 207 8.34 -6.46 -19.94
C ARG A 207 9.06 -7.55 -19.15
N HIS A 208 8.87 -7.56 -17.85
CA HIS A 208 9.36 -8.62 -16.98
C HIS A 208 8.32 -8.96 -15.89
N MET A 209 8.36 -10.20 -15.43
CA MET A 209 7.48 -10.64 -14.36
C MET A 209 8.07 -10.30 -13.00
N VAL A 210 7.38 -9.46 -12.24
CA VAL A 210 7.73 -9.13 -10.86
C VAL A 210 6.97 -10.07 -9.92
N SER A 211 7.70 -10.87 -9.16
CA SER A 211 7.14 -11.87 -8.23
C SER A 211 7.68 -11.76 -6.81
N ARG A 212 8.55 -10.79 -6.54
CA ARG A 212 9.23 -10.63 -5.25
C ARG A 212 9.20 -9.20 -4.75
N ASP A 213 9.08 -9.03 -3.42
CA ASP A 213 9.19 -7.74 -2.77
C ASP A 213 10.62 -7.19 -2.86
N GLN A 214 10.74 -5.89 -3.14
CA GLN A 214 12.03 -5.19 -3.25
C GLN A 214 12.51 -4.56 -1.92
N GLY A 215 11.74 -4.70 -0.84
CA GLY A 215 12.04 -4.07 0.44
C GLY A 215 13.10 -4.79 1.27
N LEU A 216 13.37 -6.06 0.98
CA LEU A 216 14.33 -6.87 1.72
C LEU A 216 15.76 -6.40 1.49
N ARG A 217 16.54 -6.28 2.57
CA ARG A 217 17.95 -5.87 2.54
C ARG A 217 18.76 -6.76 3.48
N ASP A 218 20.02 -6.99 3.10
CA ASP A 218 21.01 -7.54 4.03
C ASP A 218 21.36 -6.46 5.05
N THR A 219 20.82 -6.62 6.25
CA THR A 219 20.87 -5.61 7.32
C THR A 219 21.69 -6.14 8.49
N THR A 220 22.65 -5.34 8.95
CA THR A 220 23.46 -5.63 10.13
C THR A 220 23.25 -4.57 11.21
N ALA A 221 23.58 -4.89 12.46
CA ALA A 221 23.50 -3.95 13.57
C ALA A 221 24.42 -2.74 13.35
N GLU A 222 25.63 -2.98 12.85
CA GLU A 222 26.63 -1.93 12.54
C GLU A 222 26.13 -1.02 11.41
N GLY A 223 25.50 -1.61 10.39
CA GLY A 223 24.92 -0.86 9.27
C GLY A 223 23.80 0.07 9.73
N LEU A 224 22.93 -0.40 10.62
CA LEU A 224 21.86 0.41 11.22
C LEU A 224 22.42 1.53 12.11
N ALA A 225 23.37 1.21 12.97
CA ALA A 225 23.99 2.19 13.86
C ALA A 225 24.68 3.34 13.10
N ALA A 226 25.22 3.08 11.90
CA ALA A 226 25.86 4.07 11.03
C ALA A 226 24.88 5.01 10.30
N LEU A 227 23.56 4.70 10.31
CA LEU A 227 22.56 5.52 9.62
C LEU A 227 22.38 6.88 10.32
N LYS A 228 22.26 7.93 9.51
CA LYS A 228 21.95 9.26 10.00
C LYS A 228 20.49 9.36 10.46
N PRO A 229 20.20 10.13 11.50
CA PRO A 229 18.83 10.45 11.90
C PRO A 229 18.02 11.08 10.75
N VAL A 230 16.71 10.84 10.73
CA VAL A 230 15.78 11.41 9.73
C VAL A 230 15.61 12.92 9.85
N MET A 231 15.88 13.46 11.06
CA MET A 231 15.94 14.89 11.34
C MET A 231 16.98 15.14 12.44
N GLU A 232 17.44 16.37 12.58
CA GLU A 232 18.43 16.73 13.59
C GLU A 232 17.95 16.37 15.01
N GLY A 233 18.79 15.67 15.77
CA GLY A 233 18.49 15.25 17.14
C GLY A 233 17.48 14.11 17.27
N ALA A 234 17.02 13.52 16.16
CA ALA A 234 16.12 12.38 16.19
C ALA A 234 16.82 11.06 16.49
N LEU A 235 16.06 10.10 17.03
CA LEU A 235 16.49 8.72 17.22
C LEU A 235 16.22 7.86 16.00
N HIS A 236 15.12 8.13 15.28
CA HIS A 236 14.69 7.36 14.11
C HIS A 236 15.59 7.62 12.90
N THR A 237 15.80 6.57 12.12
CA THR A 237 16.60 6.59 10.89
C THR A 237 15.81 5.97 9.73
N ALA A 238 16.40 5.95 8.54
CA ALA A 238 15.84 5.21 7.40
C ALA A 238 15.68 3.70 7.68
N GLY A 239 16.47 3.14 8.62
CA GLY A 239 16.37 1.73 9.04
C GLY A 239 15.13 1.42 9.89
N THR A 240 14.51 2.44 10.47
CA THR A 240 13.33 2.33 11.35
C THR A 240 12.12 3.10 10.82
N SER A 241 12.20 3.61 9.59
CA SER A 241 11.14 4.33 8.91
C SER A 241 10.62 3.53 7.73
N SER A 242 9.31 3.63 7.46
CA SER A 242 8.71 3.02 6.27
C SER A 242 9.34 3.57 5.00
N GLN A 243 9.57 2.69 4.04
CA GLN A 243 10.05 3.09 2.73
C GLN A 243 8.92 3.65 1.86
N ILE A 244 9.31 4.43 0.85
CA ILE A 244 8.42 4.78 -0.26
C ILE A 244 8.24 3.53 -1.12
N SER A 245 7.00 3.10 -1.34
CA SER A 245 6.68 1.82 -1.98
C SER A 245 5.56 1.97 -3.02
N ASP A 246 5.53 1.02 -3.94
CA ASP A 246 4.45 0.83 -4.90
C ASP A 246 3.81 -0.53 -4.62
N GLY A 247 2.50 -0.59 -4.49
CA GLY A 247 1.82 -1.86 -4.22
C GLY A 247 0.31 -1.74 -4.19
N ALA A 248 -0.35 -2.88 -4.38
CA ALA A 248 -1.80 -3.03 -4.29
C ALA A 248 -2.17 -4.35 -3.63
N ALA A 249 -3.35 -4.41 -3.04
CA ALA A 249 -3.91 -5.62 -2.43
C ALA A 249 -5.43 -5.68 -2.63
N ALA A 250 -5.99 -6.89 -2.62
CA ALA A 250 -7.43 -7.11 -2.68
C ALA A 250 -7.84 -8.31 -1.84
N VAL A 251 -9.06 -8.22 -1.30
CA VAL A 251 -9.73 -9.25 -0.49
C VAL A 251 -11.16 -9.40 -1.02
N LEU A 252 -11.58 -10.63 -1.23
CA LEU A 252 -12.94 -11.00 -1.62
C LEU A 252 -13.60 -11.79 -0.50
#